data_e9716bda2591afebdb91cfb820bea80a
#
_entry.id   e9716bda2591afebdb91cfb820bea80a
#
_cell.length_a   1.000
_cell.length_b   1.000
_cell.length_c   1.000
_cell.angle_alpha   90.00
_cell.angle_beta   90.00
_cell.angle_gamma   90.00
#
_symmetry.space_group_name_H-M   'P 1'
#
loop_
_entity.id
_entity.type
_entity.pdbx_description
1 polymer ?
#
loop_
_entity_poly.entity_id
_entity_poly.type
_entity_poly.pdbx_seq_one_letter_code
_entity_poly.pdbx_strand_id
1 'polypeptide(L)'
;SGCRPVAGIFLMTGSNPVRLMAQGETSLAALREELNRIDNTLHDLIMERAAIAESVAASKGDAPVWRPAREAQILRRLIERHSGPFPRAALVAIWREIISAMVRLQGEFAIAVHVPEIDRNCRGLARDHFGGEAPMAFYGSARAVLTAVQDGSASVGVLPLPEDSEEAPWWTVLAGMSDNKVSVCARLPFAPSAPGNGEGAYCIAAIAPEESGSDNSLFALRTSPQVSRARLNDAIAAAGIKPGRLISRPARQDDVSVFLAELSGFAGPEDARIARLIDPDDGIAEAAVFLGVYATPFDAADISNRGGL
;
A
#
# COMPACT_ATOMS: atom_id res chain seq x y z
N SER A 1 -20.90 -43.54 -47.17
CA SER A 1 -21.00 -43.65 -45.73
C SER A 1 -19.60 -43.46 -45.13
N GLY A 2 -19.22 -42.27 -44.81
CA GLY A 2 -17.91 -41.96 -44.28
C GLY A 2 -18.06 -41.05 -43.06
N CYS A 3 -17.86 -41.62 -41.88
CA CYS A 3 -17.77 -40.89 -40.62
C CYS A 3 -16.37 -40.31 -40.49
N ARG A 4 -16.26 -38.99 -40.35
CA ARG A 4 -15.04 -38.30 -39.89
C ARG A 4 -15.03 -38.23 -38.41
N PRO A 5 -13.90 -38.47 -37.70
CA PRO A 5 -13.80 -38.24 -36.28
C PRO A 5 -13.58 -36.76 -35.98
N VAL A 6 -14.26 -36.27 -34.95
CA VAL A 6 -14.18 -34.94 -34.36
C VAL A 6 -12.89 -34.85 -33.58
N ALA A 7 -12.10 -33.79 -33.80
CA ALA A 7 -10.89 -33.47 -33.09
C ALA A 7 -11.20 -33.15 -31.61
N GLY A 8 -10.68 -33.96 -30.72
CA GLY A 8 -10.72 -33.72 -29.24
C GLY A 8 -9.87 -32.54 -28.84
N ILE A 9 -10.46 -31.62 -28.12
CA ILE A 9 -9.79 -30.52 -27.42
C ILE A 9 -8.96 -31.13 -26.30
N PHE A 10 -7.65 -31.05 -26.42
CA PHE A 10 -6.70 -31.46 -25.40
C PHE A 10 -6.67 -30.36 -24.31
N LEU A 11 -7.40 -30.57 -23.23
CA LEU A 11 -7.27 -29.78 -22.02
C LEU A 11 -5.90 -30.03 -21.40
N MET A 12 -5.00 -29.08 -21.51
CA MET A 12 -3.73 -29.03 -20.78
C MET A 12 -4.03 -28.86 -19.30
N THR A 13 -4.19 -29.97 -18.57
CA THR A 13 -4.16 -29.97 -17.10
C THR A 13 -2.72 -29.71 -16.69
N GLY A 14 -2.49 -28.55 -16.05
CA GLY A 14 -1.19 -28.15 -15.54
C GLY A 14 -0.64 -29.17 -14.54
N SER A 15 0.26 -30.00 -15.01
CA SER A 15 1.04 -30.92 -14.19
C SER A 15 2.05 -30.10 -13.38
N ASN A 16 1.91 -30.14 -12.08
CA ASN A 16 2.84 -29.52 -11.13
C ASN A 16 4.21 -30.23 -11.27
N PRO A 17 5.28 -29.57 -11.73
CA PRO A 17 6.57 -30.20 -12.01
C PRO A 17 7.28 -30.73 -10.76
N VAL A 18 6.83 -30.35 -9.56
CA VAL A 18 7.44 -30.77 -8.27
C VAL A 18 7.20 -32.25 -7.95
N ARG A 19 6.30 -32.95 -8.64
CA ARG A 19 5.93 -34.35 -8.31
C ARG A 19 6.74 -35.44 -9.05
N LEU A 20 7.68 -35.06 -9.92
CA LEU A 20 8.46 -36.03 -10.73
C LEU A 20 9.83 -36.37 -10.18
N MET A 21 10.21 -35.86 -8.98
CA MET A 21 11.55 -36.10 -8.39
C MET A 21 11.58 -37.18 -7.30
N ALA A 22 10.70 -38.15 -7.35
CA ALA A 22 10.69 -39.25 -6.40
C ALA A 22 10.90 -40.58 -7.15
N GLN A 23 12.17 -40.91 -7.45
CA GLN A 23 12.73 -42.27 -7.56
C GLN A 23 13.96 -42.25 -8.49
N GLY A 24 15.13 -42.07 -7.92
CA GLY A 24 16.44 -42.18 -8.51
C GLY A 24 17.41 -41.26 -7.76
N GLU A 25 18.58 -41.72 -7.38
CA GLU A 25 19.62 -40.85 -6.79
C GLU A 25 20.00 -39.77 -7.79
N THR A 26 19.32 -38.63 -7.73
CA THR A 26 19.65 -37.47 -8.54
C THR A 26 21.00 -36.96 -8.07
N SER A 27 22.05 -37.01 -8.89
CA SER A 27 23.38 -36.56 -8.51
C SER A 27 23.32 -35.06 -8.13
N LEU A 28 24.18 -34.63 -7.19
CA LEU A 28 24.30 -33.22 -6.81
C LEU A 28 24.61 -32.33 -8.03
N ALA A 29 25.35 -32.84 -9.01
CA ALA A 29 25.62 -32.14 -10.26
C ALA A 29 24.34 -31.89 -11.06
N ALA A 30 23.46 -32.89 -11.20
CA ALA A 30 22.20 -32.73 -11.92
C ALA A 30 21.23 -31.73 -11.22
N LEU A 31 21.21 -31.71 -9.87
CA LEU A 31 20.43 -30.72 -9.12
C LEU A 31 20.95 -29.29 -9.31
N ARG A 32 22.26 -29.10 -9.40
CA ARG A 32 22.87 -27.80 -9.69
C ARG A 32 22.55 -27.32 -11.11
N GLU A 33 22.60 -28.19 -12.09
CA GLU A 33 22.22 -27.85 -13.48
C GLU A 33 20.74 -27.45 -13.56
N GLU A 34 19.86 -28.13 -12.81
CA GLU A 34 18.45 -27.76 -12.77
C GLU A 34 18.23 -26.40 -12.09
N LEU A 35 18.97 -26.08 -11.00
CA LEU A 35 18.95 -24.75 -10.39
C LEU A 35 19.41 -23.67 -11.37
N ASN A 36 20.53 -23.88 -12.08
CA ASN A 36 21.02 -22.97 -13.11
C ASN A 36 19.97 -22.73 -14.21
N ARG A 37 19.29 -23.77 -14.65
CA ARG A 37 18.22 -23.67 -15.62
C ARG A 37 17.05 -22.81 -15.12
N ILE A 38 16.66 -22.99 -13.85
CA ILE A 38 15.60 -22.21 -13.20
C ILE A 38 16.02 -20.74 -13.08
N ASP A 39 17.27 -20.48 -12.64
CA ASP A 39 17.80 -19.11 -12.48
C ASP A 39 17.84 -18.37 -13.83
N ASN A 40 18.27 -19.03 -14.91
CA ASN A 40 18.23 -18.46 -16.25
C ASN A 40 16.79 -18.13 -16.68
N THR A 41 15.83 -19.03 -16.41
CA THR A 41 14.43 -18.79 -16.74
C THR A 41 13.84 -17.61 -15.93
N LEU A 42 14.17 -17.50 -14.65
CA LEU A 42 13.76 -16.36 -13.80
C LEU A 42 14.34 -15.05 -14.33
N HIS A 43 15.62 -15.05 -14.70
CA HIS A 43 16.26 -13.89 -15.33
C HIS A 43 15.53 -13.46 -16.59
N ASP A 44 15.28 -14.39 -17.52
CA ASP A 44 14.61 -14.09 -18.79
C ASP A 44 13.19 -13.52 -18.57
N LEU A 45 12.42 -14.07 -17.63
CA LEU A 45 11.10 -13.57 -17.27
C LEU A 45 11.15 -12.17 -16.63
N ILE A 46 12.18 -11.85 -15.86
CA ILE A 46 12.38 -10.50 -15.33
C ILE A 46 12.69 -9.51 -16.46
N MET A 47 13.53 -9.91 -17.45
CA MET A 47 13.82 -9.07 -18.61
C MET A 47 12.59 -8.86 -19.49
N GLU A 48 11.79 -9.89 -19.75
CA GLU A 48 10.51 -9.77 -20.45
C GLU A 48 9.56 -8.81 -19.74
N ARG A 49 9.45 -8.93 -18.43
CA ARG A 49 8.63 -8.03 -17.60
C ARG A 49 9.11 -6.58 -17.66
N ALA A 50 10.44 -6.36 -17.71
CA ALA A 50 11.01 -5.02 -17.85
C ALA A 50 10.64 -4.39 -19.20
N ALA A 51 10.77 -5.11 -20.30
CA ALA A 51 10.38 -4.64 -21.64
C ALA A 51 8.89 -4.28 -21.72
N ILE A 52 8.02 -5.06 -21.06
CA ILE A 52 6.60 -4.72 -20.94
C ILE A 52 6.39 -3.45 -20.12
N ALA A 53 7.14 -3.26 -19.01
CA ALA A 53 7.04 -2.06 -18.17
C ALA A 53 7.44 -0.79 -18.95
N GLU A 54 8.50 -0.83 -19.75
CA GLU A 54 8.89 0.25 -20.66
C GLU A 54 7.81 0.55 -21.70
N SER A 55 7.21 -0.48 -22.28
CA SER A 55 6.11 -0.33 -23.26
C SER A 55 4.88 0.32 -22.62
N VAL A 56 4.57 -0.03 -21.38
CA VAL A 56 3.50 0.60 -20.60
C VAL A 56 3.81 2.07 -20.33
N ALA A 57 5.05 2.41 -19.99
CA ALA A 57 5.48 3.80 -19.79
C ALA A 57 5.26 4.63 -21.07
N ALA A 58 5.71 4.13 -22.21
CA ALA A 58 5.53 4.79 -23.50
C ALA A 58 4.05 5.01 -23.88
N SER A 59 3.15 4.16 -23.38
CA SER A 59 1.72 4.23 -23.70
C SER A 59 0.91 5.12 -22.73
N LYS A 60 1.45 5.47 -21.55
CA LYS A 60 0.71 6.16 -20.47
C LYS A 60 0.72 7.68 -20.55
N GLY A 61 1.64 8.30 -21.32
CA GLY A 61 1.85 9.75 -21.27
C GLY A 61 2.22 10.22 -19.85
N ASP A 62 1.58 11.27 -19.37
CA ASP A 62 1.86 11.91 -18.07
C ASP A 62 1.22 11.19 -16.86
N ALA A 63 0.68 9.98 -17.02
CA ALA A 63 0.07 9.26 -15.91
C ALA A 63 1.13 8.81 -14.89
N PRO A 64 0.80 8.82 -13.57
CA PRO A 64 1.74 8.45 -12.51
C PRO A 64 2.34 7.06 -12.73
N VAL A 65 3.67 6.97 -12.57
CA VAL A 65 4.38 5.69 -12.72
C VAL A 65 4.12 4.75 -11.54
N TRP A 66 3.89 5.30 -10.35
CA TRP A 66 3.63 4.55 -9.12
C TRP A 66 2.13 4.40 -8.87
N ARG A 67 1.68 3.16 -8.69
CA ARG A 67 0.28 2.77 -8.48
C ARG A 67 0.16 1.81 -7.29
N PRO A 68 0.11 2.31 -6.06
CA PRO A 68 0.13 1.50 -4.83
C PRO A 68 -1.04 0.51 -4.74
N ALA A 69 -2.23 0.87 -5.21
CA ALA A 69 -3.36 -0.05 -5.27
C ALA A 69 -3.08 -1.27 -6.16
N ARG A 70 -2.47 -1.04 -7.34
CA ARG A 70 -2.09 -2.11 -8.26
C ARG A 70 -0.99 -3.01 -7.67
N GLU A 71 -0.02 -2.43 -6.96
CA GLU A 71 1.01 -3.20 -6.27
C GLU A 71 0.42 -4.12 -5.20
N ALA A 72 -0.52 -3.60 -4.41
CA ALA A 72 -1.24 -4.39 -3.41
C ALA A 72 -2.01 -5.57 -4.05
N GLN A 73 -2.70 -5.34 -5.17
CA GLN A 73 -3.38 -6.39 -5.92
C GLN A 73 -2.41 -7.47 -6.41
N ILE A 74 -1.24 -7.09 -6.92
CA ILE A 74 -0.20 -8.04 -7.37
C ILE A 74 0.26 -8.91 -6.19
N LEU A 75 0.61 -8.29 -5.06
CA LEU A 75 1.11 -9.01 -3.90
C LEU A 75 0.05 -9.94 -3.30
N ARG A 76 -1.20 -9.51 -3.17
CA ARG A 76 -2.31 -10.36 -2.68
C ARG A 76 -2.49 -11.58 -3.58
N ARG A 77 -2.56 -11.38 -4.90
CA ARG A 77 -2.67 -12.49 -5.86
C ARG A 77 -1.52 -13.49 -5.74
N LEU A 78 -0.30 -13.01 -5.49
CA LEU A 78 0.87 -13.89 -5.33
C LEU A 78 0.80 -14.69 -4.03
N ILE A 79 0.37 -14.07 -2.94
CA ILE A 79 0.18 -14.74 -1.65
C ILE A 79 -0.96 -15.76 -1.70
N GLU A 80 -2.07 -15.44 -2.36
CA GLU A 80 -3.19 -16.38 -2.59
C GLU A 80 -2.76 -17.61 -3.41
N ARG A 81 -1.96 -17.38 -4.44
CA ARG A 81 -1.42 -18.44 -5.30
C ARG A 81 -0.32 -19.25 -4.62
N HIS A 82 0.27 -18.72 -3.55
CA HIS A 82 1.47 -19.29 -2.95
C HIS A 82 1.20 -20.66 -2.33
N SER A 83 2.06 -21.63 -2.67
CA SER A 83 2.08 -22.99 -2.11
C SER A 83 3.52 -23.47 -1.94
N GLY A 84 3.75 -24.35 -0.99
CA GLY A 84 5.06 -24.94 -0.72
C GLY A 84 5.85 -24.23 0.39
N PRO A 85 7.11 -24.61 0.59
CA PRO A 85 7.89 -24.22 1.76
C PRO A 85 8.55 -22.84 1.69
N PHE A 86 8.51 -22.17 0.53
CA PHE A 86 9.16 -20.87 0.39
C PHE A 86 8.48 -19.82 1.28
N PRO A 87 9.22 -19.03 2.09
CA PRO A 87 8.60 -18.09 3.01
C PRO A 87 7.82 -16.97 2.28
N ARG A 88 6.56 -16.75 2.68
CA ARG A 88 5.69 -15.71 2.10
C ARG A 88 6.29 -14.31 2.25
N ALA A 89 6.89 -14.00 3.41
CA ALA A 89 7.57 -12.73 3.63
C ALA A 89 8.72 -12.51 2.64
N ALA A 90 9.52 -13.53 2.36
CA ALA A 90 10.59 -13.46 1.38
C ALA A 90 10.04 -13.26 -0.05
N LEU A 91 8.91 -13.92 -0.37
CA LEU A 91 8.23 -13.70 -1.66
C LEU A 91 7.81 -12.24 -1.82
N VAL A 92 7.21 -11.64 -0.80
CA VAL A 92 6.80 -10.22 -0.84
C VAL A 92 8.01 -9.32 -1.01
N ALA A 93 9.11 -9.56 -0.26
CA ALA A 93 10.33 -8.76 -0.35
C ALA A 93 10.93 -8.78 -1.77
N ILE A 94 11.04 -9.97 -2.38
CA ILE A 94 11.52 -10.12 -3.77
C ILE A 94 10.64 -9.33 -4.75
N TRP A 95 9.30 -9.43 -4.62
CA TRP A 95 8.41 -8.70 -5.49
C TRP A 95 8.44 -7.19 -5.29
N ARG A 96 8.71 -6.72 -4.07
CA ARG A 96 8.93 -5.28 -3.80
C ARG A 96 10.13 -4.76 -4.57
N GLU A 97 11.26 -5.46 -4.57
CA GLU A 97 12.44 -5.06 -5.34
C GLU A 97 12.16 -5.05 -6.86
N ILE A 98 11.50 -6.10 -7.37
CA ILE A 98 11.13 -6.18 -8.79
C ILE A 98 10.19 -5.02 -9.17
N ILE A 99 9.13 -4.75 -8.38
CA ILE A 99 8.17 -3.69 -8.66
C ILE A 99 8.86 -2.32 -8.60
N SER A 100 9.66 -2.07 -7.58
CA SER A 100 10.42 -0.83 -7.43
C SER A 100 11.35 -0.57 -8.62
N ALA A 101 12.09 -1.58 -9.07
CA ALA A 101 12.92 -1.47 -10.27
C ALA A 101 12.09 -1.09 -11.51
N MET A 102 10.92 -1.71 -11.69
CA MET A 102 10.04 -1.43 -12.83
C MET A 102 9.41 -0.02 -12.77
N VAL A 103 9.12 0.50 -11.57
CA VAL A 103 8.66 1.89 -11.42
C VAL A 103 9.72 2.86 -11.91
N ARG A 104 10.98 2.64 -11.53
CA ARG A 104 12.11 3.49 -11.98
C ARG A 104 12.41 3.40 -13.48
N LEU A 105 12.13 2.27 -14.11
CA LEU A 105 12.23 2.13 -15.58
C LEU A 105 11.15 2.94 -16.31
N GLN A 106 10.04 3.23 -15.65
CA GLN A 106 8.93 3.97 -16.26
C GLN A 106 9.09 5.49 -16.20
N GLY A 107 9.97 6.03 -15.36
CA GLY A 107 10.21 7.47 -15.26
C GLY A 107 10.96 7.86 -13.99
N GLU A 108 11.17 9.15 -13.84
CA GLU A 108 11.78 9.72 -12.63
C GLU A 108 10.92 9.43 -11.40
N PHE A 109 11.55 8.91 -10.37
CA PHE A 109 10.89 8.54 -9.14
C PHE A 109 11.78 8.87 -7.95
N ALA A 110 11.46 9.94 -7.24
CA ALA A 110 12.19 10.41 -6.07
C ALA A 110 11.32 10.31 -4.80
N ILE A 111 11.93 9.98 -3.67
CA ILE A 111 11.24 9.75 -2.40
C ILE A 111 11.74 10.76 -1.37
N ALA A 112 10.82 11.53 -0.78
CA ALA A 112 11.07 12.39 0.36
C ALA A 112 10.73 11.65 1.66
N VAL A 113 11.68 11.46 2.54
CA VAL A 113 11.49 10.71 3.79
C VAL A 113 11.65 11.64 4.98
N HIS A 114 10.66 11.67 5.87
CA HIS A 114 10.76 12.36 7.14
C HIS A 114 11.64 11.56 8.10
N VAL A 115 12.70 12.19 8.59
CA VAL A 115 13.56 11.64 9.63
C VAL A 115 13.51 12.58 10.83
N PRO A 116 12.62 12.32 11.79
CA PRO A 116 12.52 13.10 13.03
C PRO A 116 13.75 12.85 13.92
N GLU A 117 13.98 13.73 14.89
CA GLU A 117 15.05 13.57 15.90
C GLU A 117 14.89 12.28 16.71
N ILE A 118 13.65 11.89 16.99
CA ILE A 118 13.32 10.58 17.56
C ILE A 118 13.03 9.65 16.39
N ASP A 119 13.91 8.69 16.18
CA ASP A 119 13.82 7.76 15.06
C ASP A 119 12.54 6.93 15.12
N ARG A 120 11.65 7.13 14.13
CA ARG A 120 10.44 6.33 13.91
C ARG A 120 10.61 5.37 12.73
N ASN A 121 11.85 5.03 12.40
CA ASN A 121 12.22 4.09 11.35
C ASN A 121 11.62 4.35 9.96
N CYS A 122 11.18 5.58 9.67
CA CYS A 122 10.63 5.92 8.35
C CYS A 122 11.61 5.60 7.22
N ARG A 123 12.93 5.78 7.47
CA ARG A 123 14.00 5.44 6.52
C ARG A 123 14.04 3.95 6.21
N GLY A 124 14.00 3.09 7.22
CA GLY A 124 13.97 1.64 7.07
C GLY A 124 12.73 1.19 6.31
N LEU A 125 11.57 1.67 6.73
CA LEU A 125 10.28 1.38 6.10
C LEU A 125 10.25 1.80 4.62
N ALA A 126 10.78 2.98 4.30
CA ALA A 126 10.88 3.46 2.92
C ALA A 126 11.78 2.55 2.08
N ARG A 127 12.97 2.19 2.61
CA ARG A 127 13.90 1.30 1.95
C ARG A 127 13.30 -0.08 1.68
N ASP A 128 12.65 -0.67 2.67
CA ASP A 128 12.02 -2.00 2.55
C ASP A 128 10.86 -2.01 1.55
N HIS A 129 10.21 -0.86 1.36
CA HIS A 129 9.07 -0.74 0.45
C HIS A 129 9.49 -0.40 -0.98
N PHE A 130 10.39 0.57 -1.15
CA PHE A 130 10.78 1.11 -2.45
C PHE A 130 12.08 0.52 -3.01
N GLY A 131 12.71 -0.39 -2.26
CA GLY A 131 13.98 -1.01 -2.64
C GLY A 131 15.21 -0.21 -2.23
N GLY A 132 16.34 -0.92 -2.13
CA GLY A 132 17.61 -0.36 -1.66
C GLY A 132 18.21 0.71 -2.55
N GLU A 133 17.91 0.66 -3.85
CA GLU A 133 18.47 1.55 -4.88
C GLU A 133 17.55 2.74 -5.22
N ALA A 134 16.41 2.89 -4.56
CA ALA A 134 15.50 4.00 -4.81
C ALA A 134 16.10 5.32 -4.32
N PRO A 135 16.08 6.40 -5.14
CA PRO A 135 16.58 7.72 -4.73
C PRO A 135 15.76 8.29 -3.56
N MET A 136 16.39 8.53 -2.43
CA MET A 136 15.74 9.03 -1.22
C MET A 136 16.42 10.32 -0.73
N ALA A 137 15.61 11.36 -0.50
CA ALA A 137 16.02 12.58 0.18
C ALA A 137 15.42 12.62 1.59
N PHE A 138 16.21 13.04 2.58
CA PHE A 138 15.84 13.03 3.99
C PHE A 138 15.55 14.44 4.49
N TYR A 139 14.42 14.60 5.19
CA TYR A 139 13.94 15.88 5.66
C TYR A 139 13.69 15.85 7.17
N GLY A 140 14.13 16.88 7.89
CA GLY A 140 13.95 17.01 9.33
C GLY A 140 12.52 17.40 9.77
N SER A 141 11.61 17.73 8.82
CA SER A 141 10.24 18.08 9.15
C SER A 141 9.23 17.48 8.18
N ALA A 142 8.09 17.08 8.68
CA ALA A 142 6.98 16.57 7.87
C ALA A 142 6.48 17.62 6.86
N ARG A 143 6.51 18.90 7.24
CA ARG A 143 6.13 19.98 6.33
C ARG A 143 7.04 20.07 5.10
N ALA A 144 8.34 19.87 5.27
CA ALA A 144 9.28 19.87 4.13
C ALA A 144 9.02 18.69 3.18
N VAL A 145 8.65 17.51 3.73
CA VAL A 145 8.22 16.36 2.90
C VAL A 145 6.94 16.67 2.13
N LEU A 146 5.94 17.26 2.79
CA LEU A 146 4.68 17.67 2.13
C LEU A 146 4.96 18.66 1.00
N THR A 147 5.83 19.67 1.23
CA THR A 147 6.22 20.65 0.21
C THR A 147 6.92 19.98 -0.96
N ALA A 148 7.88 19.07 -0.71
CA ALA A 148 8.61 18.38 -1.76
C ALA A 148 7.70 17.53 -2.68
N VAL A 149 6.63 16.94 -2.13
CA VAL A 149 5.64 16.23 -2.95
C VAL A 149 4.71 17.19 -3.68
N GLN A 150 4.35 18.31 -3.06
CA GLN A 150 3.44 19.29 -3.63
C GLN A 150 4.05 20.04 -4.80
N ASP A 151 5.35 20.38 -4.73
CA ASP A 151 6.08 21.08 -5.79
C ASP A 151 6.66 20.13 -6.85
N GLY A 152 6.49 18.81 -6.67
CA GLY A 152 6.94 17.77 -7.60
C GLY A 152 8.43 17.43 -7.53
N SER A 153 9.18 17.99 -6.57
CA SER A 153 10.59 17.59 -6.34
C SER A 153 10.73 16.19 -5.77
N ALA A 154 9.65 15.64 -5.22
CA ALA A 154 9.53 14.22 -4.88
C ALA A 154 8.21 13.63 -5.41
N SER A 155 8.28 12.42 -5.95
CA SER A 155 7.11 11.67 -6.40
C SER A 155 6.28 11.14 -5.23
N VAL A 156 6.93 10.84 -4.11
CA VAL A 156 6.34 10.25 -2.90
C VAL A 156 6.97 10.85 -1.66
N GLY A 157 6.15 11.10 -0.64
CA GLY A 157 6.59 11.44 0.71
C GLY A 157 6.31 10.30 1.69
N VAL A 158 7.22 10.03 2.62
CA VAL A 158 7.06 9.05 3.69
C VAL A 158 7.03 9.78 5.03
N LEU A 159 5.91 9.65 5.74
CA LEU A 159 5.61 10.31 6.99
C LEU A 159 5.24 9.30 8.08
N PRO A 160 5.63 9.49 9.35
CA PRO A 160 5.31 8.56 10.42
C PRO A 160 3.79 8.46 10.62
N LEU A 161 3.32 7.33 11.14
CA LEU A 161 1.93 7.21 11.56
C LEU A 161 1.62 8.25 12.64
N PRO A 162 0.47 8.93 12.54
CA PRO A 162 0.04 9.88 13.54
C PRO A 162 -0.17 9.23 14.90
N GLU A 163 0.13 9.98 15.97
CA GLU A 163 -0.13 9.57 17.34
C GLU A 163 -1.20 10.45 17.99
N ASP A 164 -1.84 9.89 19.02
CA ASP A 164 -2.81 10.65 19.81
C ASP A 164 -2.11 11.82 20.54
N SER A 165 -2.80 12.94 20.61
CA SER A 165 -2.36 14.12 21.35
C SER A 165 -1.06 14.76 20.84
N GLU A 166 -0.66 14.50 19.62
CA GLU A 166 0.46 15.16 18.95
C GLU A 166 0.18 16.67 18.83
N GLU A 167 1.09 17.53 19.28
CA GLU A 167 0.87 18.99 19.32
C GLU A 167 0.70 19.61 17.93
N ALA A 168 1.46 19.12 16.95
CA ALA A 168 1.46 19.62 15.58
C ALA A 168 1.45 18.47 14.56
N PRO A 169 0.37 17.68 14.52
CA PRO A 169 0.32 16.51 13.64
C PRO A 169 0.30 16.94 12.16
N TRP A 170 1.15 16.32 11.36
CA TRP A 170 1.33 16.66 9.95
C TRP A 170 0.05 16.53 9.11
N TRP A 171 -0.84 15.61 9.46
CA TRP A 171 -2.10 15.40 8.76
C TRP A 171 -3.05 16.61 8.83
N THR A 172 -2.92 17.46 9.87
CA THR A 172 -3.72 18.70 9.95
C THR A 172 -3.24 19.74 8.94
N VAL A 173 -1.95 19.73 8.58
CA VAL A 173 -1.42 20.56 7.49
C VAL A 173 -2.00 20.08 6.17
N LEU A 174 -2.01 18.77 5.94
CA LEU A 174 -2.61 18.16 4.75
C LEU A 174 -4.11 18.49 4.64
N ALA A 175 -4.86 18.42 5.75
CA ALA A 175 -6.27 18.77 5.81
C ALA A 175 -6.57 20.25 5.55
N GLY A 176 -5.63 21.14 5.84
CA GLY A 176 -5.77 22.58 5.66
C GLY A 176 -5.35 23.10 4.29
N MET A 177 -4.82 22.26 3.42
CA MET A 177 -4.40 22.66 2.07
C MET A 177 -5.60 22.79 1.14
N SER A 178 -5.90 23.99 0.67
CA SER A 178 -6.86 24.21 -0.41
C SER A 178 -6.28 23.73 -1.74
N ASP A 179 -7.13 23.15 -2.61
CA ASP A 179 -6.77 22.61 -3.94
C ASP A 179 -5.66 21.55 -3.93
N ASN A 180 -5.56 20.81 -2.83
CA ASN A 180 -4.50 19.84 -2.62
C ASN A 180 -4.72 18.56 -3.43
N LYS A 181 -3.78 18.26 -4.33
CA LYS A 181 -3.73 17.00 -5.06
C LYS A 181 -3.01 15.89 -4.31
N VAL A 182 -2.29 16.23 -3.22
CA VAL A 182 -1.52 15.28 -2.43
C VAL A 182 -2.44 14.57 -1.45
N SER A 183 -2.37 13.26 -1.41
CA SER A 183 -3.15 12.44 -0.49
C SER A 183 -2.35 11.25 0.03
N VAL A 184 -2.78 10.67 1.14
CA VAL A 184 -2.26 9.38 1.61
C VAL A 184 -2.68 8.29 0.62
N CYS A 185 -1.72 7.49 0.18
CA CYS A 185 -1.94 6.47 -0.86
C CYS A 185 -1.37 5.09 -0.52
N ALA A 186 -0.54 4.99 0.52
CA ALA A 186 -0.08 3.69 1.02
C ALA A 186 0.23 3.76 2.53
N ARG A 187 0.21 2.59 3.17
CA ARG A 187 0.65 2.40 4.55
C ARG A 187 1.80 1.39 4.60
N LEU A 188 2.86 1.72 5.33
CA LEU A 188 4.05 0.91 5.53
C LEU A 188 4.11 0.36 6.96
N PRO A 189 4.67 -0.85 7.14
CA PRO A 189 4.98 -1.82 6.09
C PRO A 189 3.69 -2.40 5.50
N PHE A 190 3.69 -2.74 4.21
CA PHE A 190 2.54 -3.44 3.61
C PHE A 190 2.48 -4.92 4.02
N ALA A 191 3.64 -5.51 4.27
CA ALA A 191 3.77 -6.84 4.86
C ALA A 191 4.73 -6.76 6.04
N PRO A 192 4.30 -7.15 7.26
CA PRO A 192 5.17 -7.13 8.42
C PRO A 192 6.29 -8.16 8.25
N SER A 193 7.55 -7.71 8.41
CA SER A 193 8.74 -8.58 8.33
C SER A 193 9.04 -9.27 9.67
N ALA A 194 8.56 -8.70 10.78
CA ALA A 194 8.66 -9.24 12.14
C ALA A 194 7.52 -8.68 12.99
N PRO A 195 7.23 -9.25 14.17
CA PRO A 195 6.34 -8.62 15.14
C PRO A 195 6.93 -7.25 15.49
N GLY A 196 6.38 -6.20 14.89
CA GLY A 196 6.90 -4.85 15.02
C GLY A 196 6.34 -4.14 16.24
N ASN A 197 7.08 -3.15 16.72
CA ASN A 197 6.77 -2.30 17.87
C ASN A 197 5.68 -1.25 17.58
N GLY A 198 4.77 -1.51 16.65
CA GLY A 198 3.76 -0.53 16.23
C GLY A 198 4.29 0.56 15.30
N GLU A 199 5.54 0.49 14.89
CA GLU A 199 6.15 1.41 13.93
C GLU A 199 5.49 1.27 12.57
N GLY A 200 5.26 2.41 11.93
CA GLY A 200 4.68 2.45 10.59
C GLY A 200 4.76 3.85 10.01
N ALA A 201 4.47 3.94 8.73
CA ALA A 201 4.45 5.20 8.02
C ALA A 201 3.30 5.25 7.01
N TYR A 202 2.86 6.46 6.68
CA TYR A 202 2.03 6.70 5.50
C TYR A 202 2.90 7.22 4.36
N CYS A 203 2.55 6.77 3.15
CA CYS A 203 3.03 7.39 1.93
C CYS A 203 2.02 8.39 1.42
N ILE A 204 2.49 9.57 1.03
CA ILE A 204 1.70 10.61 0.39
C ILE A 204 2.19 10.83 -1.04
N ALA A 205 1.29 11.08 -1.98
CA ALA A 205 1.63 11.41 -3.37
C ALA A 205 0.51 12.22 -4.03
N ALA A 206 0.83 12.90 -5.12
CA ALA A 206 -0.14 13.61 -5.95
C ALA A 206 -0.74 12.67 -7.02
N ILE A 207 -1.45 11.63 -6.56
CA ILE A 207 -2.08 10.62 -7.41
C ILE A 207 -3.57 10.50 -7.06
N ALA A 208 -4.39 10.14 -8.06
CA ALA A 208 -5.79 9.87 -7.82
C ALA A 208 -5.96 8.60 -6.96
N PRO A 209 -6.95 8.57 -6.05
CA PRO A 209 -7.25 7.38 -5.28
C PRO A 209 -7.74 6.24 -6.18
N GLU A 210 -7.21 5.04 -5.96
CA GLU A 210 -7.60 3.81 -6.65
C GLU A 210 -8.03 2.73 -5.66
N GLU A 211 -9.08 2.00 -6.02
CA GLU A 211 -9.52 0.85 -5.23
C GLU A 211 -8.59 -0.36 -5.43
N SER A 212 -8.20 -0.99 -4.34
CA SER A 212 -7.34 -2.19 -4.35
C SER A 212 -8.08 -3.49 -4.07
N GLY A 213 -9.37 -3.41 -3.70
CA GLY A 213 -10.21 -4.53 -3.30
C GLY A 213 -10.27 -4.78 -1.79
N SER A 214 -9.34 -4.22 -1.02
CA SER A 214 -9.38 -4.16 0.45
C SER A 214 -8.61 -2.93 0.89
N ASP A 215 -9.34 -1.91 1.33
CA ASP A 215 -8.83 -0.57 1.50
C ASP A 215 -9.20 0.01 2.87
N ASN A 216 -8.48 1.06 3.26
CA ASN A 216 -8.85 1.95 4.34
C ASN A 216 -8.79 3.39 3.83
N SER A 217 -9.78 4.19 4.19
CA SER A 217 -9.88 5.60 3.83
C SER A 217 -9.63 6.49 5.04
N LEU A 218 -8.99 7.63 4.81
CA LEU A 218 -8.64 8.59 5.86
C LEU A 218 -9.38 9.90 5.65
N PHE A 219 -10.02 10.38 6.72
CA PHE A 219 -10.69 11.68 6.76
C PHE A 219 -10.28 12.46 8.00
N ALA A 220 -10.12 13.76 7.85
CA ALA A 220 -10.11 14.68 8.97
C ALA A 220 -11.55 15.14 9.23
N LEU A 221 -12.09 14.79 10.39
CA LEU A 221 -13.43 15.15 10.81
C LEU A 221 -13.37 16.28 11.83
N ARG A 222 -14.02 17.39 11.53
CA ARG A 222 -14.15 18.53 12.44
C ARG A 222 -15.48 18.44 13.16
N THR A 223 -15.44 18.46 14.49
CA THR A 223 -16.62 18.30 15.32
C THR A 223 -16.66 19.34 16.44
N SER A 224 -17.85 19.55 17.01
CA SER A 224 -18.00 20.27 18.26
C SER A 224 -17.18 19.60 19.40
N PRO A 225 -16.68 20.35 20.37
CA PRO A 225 -15.88 19.82 21.48
C PRO A 225 -16.61 18.79 22.36
N GLN A 226 -17.95 18.81 22.35
CA GLN A 226 -18.78 17.89 23.10
C GLN A 226 -18.88 16.50 22.48
N VAL A 227 -18.40 16.32 21.26
CA VAL A 227 -18.43 15.03 20.57
C VAL A 227 -17.29 14.15 21.09
N SER A 228 -17.66 13.11 21.81
CA SER A 228 -16.72 12.12 22.28
C SER A 228 -16.32 11.15 21.14
N ARG A 229 -15.16 10.50 21.31
CA ARG A 229 -14.68 9.44 20.40
C ARG A 229 -15.71 8.31 20.24
N ALA A 230 -16.38 7.93 21.32
CA ALA A 230 -17.42 6.89 21.28
C ALA A 230 -18.61 7.31 20.42
N ARG A 231 -19.13 8.52 20.62
CA ARG A 231 -20.23 9.06 19.80
C ARG A 231 -19.86 9.15 18.31
N LEU A 232 -18.61 9.54 18.02
CA LEU A 232 -18.14 9.60 16.63
C LEU A 232 -18.04 8.21 16.00
N ASN A 233 -17.54 7.21 16.73
CA ASN A 233 -17.53 5.82 16.30
C ASN A 233 -18.94 5.28 16.01
N ASP A 234 -19.90 5.55 16.90
CA ASP A 234 -21.29 5.11 16.75
C ASP A 234 -21.92 5.74 15.50
N ALA A 235 -21.67 7.04 15.26
CA ALA A 235 -22.17 7.72 14.09
C ALA A 235 -21.55 7.20 12.78
N ILE A 236 -20.24 6.93 12.76
CA ILE A 236 -19.57 6.32 11.61
C ILE A 236 -20.19 4.94 11.32
N ALA A 237 -20.43 4.14 12.36
CA ALA A 237 -21.07 2.84 12.21
C ALA A 237 -22.51 2.97 11.71
N ALA A 238 -23.30 3.93 12.22
CA ALA A 238 -24.66 4.22 11.78
C ALA A 238 -24.72 4.71 10.32
N ALA A 239 -23.68 5.39 9.84
CA ALA A 239 -23.54 5.76 8.43
C ALA A 239 -23.25 4.56 7.50
N GLY A 240 -23.07 3.36 8.05
CA GLY A 240 -22.78 2.14 7.30
C GLY A 240 -21.29 1.95 6.95
N ILE A 241 -20.41 2.57 7.74
CA ILE A 241 -18.95 2.44 7.60
C ILE A 241 -18.41 1.73 8.85
N LYS A 242 -17.54 0.76 8.67
CA LYS A 242 -16.84 0.15 9.81
C LYS A 242 -15.76 1.11 10.30
N PRO A 243 -15.88 1.65 11.54
CA PRO A 243 -14.86 2.53 12.07
C PRO A 243 -13.57 1.74 12.34
N GLY A 244 -12.45 2.38 12.04
CA GLY A 244 -11.12 1.92 12.39
C GLY A 244 -10.54 2.77 13.51
N ARG A 245 -9.30 3.23 13.35
CA ARG A 245 -8.59 4.05 14.34
C ARG A 245 -9.10 5.50 14.28
N LEU A 246 -9.38 6.07 15.46
CA LEU A 246 -9.64 7.50 15.63
C LEU A 246 -8.49 8.13 16.44
N ILE A 247 -7.87 9.15 15.87
CA ILE A 247 -6.79 9.91 16.50
C ILE A 247 -7.28 11.33 16.71
N SER A 248 -7.15 11.86 17.90
CA SER A 248 -7.54 13.25 18.20
C SER A 248 -6.33 14.17 18.22
N ARG A 249 -6.49 15.36 17.68
CA ARG A 249 -5.61 16.48 17.97
C ARG A 249 -6.09 17.14 19.27
N PRO A 250 -5.18 17.57 20.17
CA PRO A 250 -5.55 18.36 21.33
C PRO A 250 -6.37 19.59 20.92
N ALA A 251 -7.50 19.84 21.59
CA ALA A 251 -8.28 21.05 21.37
C ALA A 251 -7.40 22.27 21.65
N ARG A 252 -7.30 23.20 20.69
CA ARG A 252 -6.74 24.53 20.92
C ARG A 252 -7.86 25.47 21.31
N GLN A 253 -7.55 26.72 21.65
CA GLN A 253 -8.47 27.73 22.16
C GLN A 253 -9.73 28.02 21.27
N ASP A 254 -9.83 27.41 20.08
CA ASP A 254 -10.87 27.70 19.08
C ASP A 254 -12.10 26.78 19.14
N ASP A 255 -12.33 26.12 20.27
CA ASP A 255 -13.55 25.29 20.52
C ASP A 255 -13.93 24.23 19.47
N VAL A 256 -12.99 23.75 18.65
CA VAL A 256 -13.23 22.72 17.65
C VAL A 256 -12.35 21.51 17.87
N SER A 257 -12.94 20.35 17.93
CA SER A 257 -12.21 19.07 17.95
C SER A 257 -11.96 18.57 16.54
N VAL A 258 -10.75 18.12 16.25
CA VAL A 258 -10.42 17.51 14.96
C VAL A 258 -9.92 16.10 15.18
N PHE A 259 -10.55 15.16 14.47
CA PHE A 259 -10.20 13.74 14.49
C PHE A 259 -9.67 13.30 13.15
N LEU A 260 -8.54 12.58 13.14
CA LEU A 260 -8.18 11.75 12.02
C LEU A 260 -8.95 10.43 12.16
N ALA A 261 -9.86 10.16 11.23
CA ALA A 261 -10.67 8.95 11.17
C ALA A 261 -10.15 8.00 10.09
N GLU A 262 -9.74 6.81 10.50
CA GLU A 262 -9.47 5.68 9.61
C GLU A 262 -10.76 4.88 9.47
N LEU A 263 -11.21 4.68 8.25
CA LEU A 263 -12.48 4.04 7.90
C LEU A 263 -12.19 2.80 7.05
N SER A 264 -12.71 1.66 7.44
CA SER A 264 -12.52 0.44 6.66
C SER A 264 -13.33 0.47 5.35
N GLY A 265 -12.68 0.13 4.26
CA GLY A 265 -13.23 0.15 2.91
C GLY A 265 -12.80 1.38 2.12
N PHE A 266 -13.08 1.33 0.82
CA PHE A 266 -12.88 2.45 -0.09
C PHE A 266 -14.00 3.47 0.09
N ALA A 267 -13.65 4.70 0.43
CA ALA A 267 -14.53 5.86 0.49
C ALA A 267 -13.79 7.06 -0.10
N GLY A 268 -14.26 7.56 -1.23
CA GLY A 268 -13.73 8.77 -1.86
C GLY A 268 -14.27 10.05 -1.22
N PRO A 269 -13.84 11.22 -1.71
CA PRO A 269 -14.25 12.52 -1.16
C PRO A 269 -15.75 12.79 -1.27
N GLU A 270 -16.42 12.19 -2.25
CA GLU A 270 -17.88 12.38 -2.52
C GLU A 270 -18.73 11.19 -2.03
N ASP A 271 -18.20 10.36 -1.15
CA ASP A 271 -18.94 9.19 -0.66
C ASP A 271 -20.17 9.60 0.13
N ALA A 272 -21.35 9.12 -0.29
CA ALA A 272 -22.62 9.46 0.34
C ALA A 272 -22.70 9.07 1.83
N ARG A 273 -21.92 8.10 2.27
CA ARG A 273 -21.83 7.71 3.68
C ARG A 273 -21.11 8.77 4.50
N ILE A 274 -20.09 9.42 3.94
CA ILE A 274 -19.40 10.56 4.56
C ILE A 274 -20.32 11.78 4.60
N ALA A 275 -21.11 12.03 3.54
CA ALA A 275 -22.07 13.11 3.52
C ALA A 275 -23.07 13.06 4.68
N ARG A 276 -23.49 11.87 5.13
CA ARG A 276 -24.35 11.69 6.31
C ARG A 276 -23.69 12.14 7.61
N LEU A 277 -22.37 12.09 7.73
CA LEU A 277 -21.67 12.52 8.94
C LEU A 277 -21.62 14.04 9.08
N ILE A 278 -21.78 14.77 7.95
CA ILE A 278 -21.72 16.24 7.88
C ILE A 278 -23.08 16.84 7.52
N ASP A 279 -24.16 16.07 7.60
CA ASP A 279 -25.51 16.55 7.32
C ASP A 279 -25.86 17.74 8.26
N PRO A 280 -26.41 18.86 7.76
CA PRO A 280 -26.69 20.03 8.58
C PRO A 280 -27.70 19.79 9.70
N ASP A 281 -28.62 18.85 9.53
CA ASP A 281 -29.70 18.59 10.49
C ASP A 281 -29.32 17.49 11.50
N ASP A 282 -28.72 16.39 11.02
CA ASP A 282 -28.47 15.18 11.81
C ASP A 282 -26.98 14.78 11.89
N GLY A 283 -26.09 15.49 11.22
CA GLY A 283 -24.64 15.17 11.18
C GLY A 283 -23.94 15.40 12.52
N ILE A 284 -22.93 14.58 12.79
CA ILE A 284 -22.10 14.69 14.00
C ILE A 284 -20.86 15.56 13.77
N ALA A 285 -20.46 15.75 12.55
CA ALA A 285 -19.31 16.54 12.16
C ALA A 285 -19.74 17.80 11.38
N GLU A 286 -19.01 18.89 11.58
CA GLU A 286 -19.21 20.16 10.87
C GLU A 286 -18.56 20.14 9.48
N ALA A 287 -17.51 19.34 9.34
CA ALA A 287 -16.77 19.15 8.08
C ALA A 287 -16.04 17.81 8.06
N ALA A 288 -15.88 17.26 6.86
CA ALA A 288 -15.05 16.11 6.58
C ALA A 288 -14.11 16.46 5.42
N VAL A 289 -12.80 16.30 5.64
CA VAL A 289 -11.78 16.51 4.61
C VAL A 289 -11.15 15.17 4.28
N PHE A 290 -11.22 14.78 3.01
CA PHE A 290 -10.57 13.57 2.52
C PHE A 290 -9.05 13.73 2.57
N LEU A 291 -8.36 12.78 3.20
CA LEU A 291 -6.91 12.77 3.32
C LEU A 291 -6.24 11.68 2.48
N GLY A 292 -7.01 10.71 2.02
CA GLY A 292 -6.51 9.66 1.17
C GLY A 292 -7.12 8.28 1.40
N VAL A 293 -6.68 7.33 0.61
CA VAL A 293 -7.04 5.92 0.71
C VAL A 293 -5.80 5.06 0.48
N TYR A 294 -5.72 3.96 1.17
CA TYR A 294 -4.61 3.03 1.01
C TYR A 294 -5.09 1.58 1.13
N ALA A 295 -4.41 0.69 0.41
CA ALA A 295 -4.63 -0.74 0.49
C ALA A 295 -4.34 -1.27 1.90
N THR A 296 -5.25 -2.04 2.48
CA THR A 296 -5.06 -2.69 3.78
C THR A 296 -3.82 -3.56 3.75
N PRO A 297 -2.81 -3.32 4.62
CA PRO A 297 -1.63 -4.17 4.70
C PRO A 297 -1.97 -5.60 5.09
N PHE A 298 -1.09 -6.53 4.75
CA PHE A 298 -1.16 -7.88 5.28
C PHE A 298 -1.02 -7.88 6.80
N ASP A 299 -1.73 -8.77 7.46
CA ASP A 299 -1.48 -9.06 8.87
C ASP A 299 -0.38 -10.14 9.02
N ALA A 300 0.02 -10.40 10.27
CA ALA A 300 1.04 -11.42 10.55
C ALA A 300 0.58 -12.84 10.18
N ALA A 301 -0.73 -13.11 10.21
CA ALA A 301 -1.29 -14.42 9.84
C ALA A 301 -1.25 -14.64 8.33
N ASP A 302 -1.44 -13.59 7.53
CA ASP A 302 -1.36 -13.68 6.07
C ASP A 302 0.04 -14.07 5.59
N ILE A 303 1.07 -13.56 6.28
CA ILE A 303 2.49 -13.71 5.91
C ILE A 303 3.12 -14.92 6.59
N SER A 304 2.57 -15.40 7.70
CA SER A 304 3.07 -16.63 8.34
C SER A 304 2.90 -17.83 7.41
N ASN A 305 3.93 -18.65 7.30
CA ASN A 305 3.81 -19.91 6.58
C ASN A 305 2.75 -20.77 7.29
N ARG A 306 1.55 -20.91 6.70
CA ARG A 306 0.57 -21.95 7.09
C ARG A 306 1.08 -23.29 6.57
N GLY A 307 2.15 -23.78 7.15
CA GLY A 307 2.72 -25.07 6.87
C GLY A 307 3.41 -25.51 8.13
N GLY A 308 2.66 -26.29 8.94
CA GLY A 308 3.19 -26.87 10.14
C GLY A 308 4.43 -27.72 9.86
N LEU A 309 5.28 -27.76 10.85
CA LEU A 309 6.29 -28.80 11.04
C LEU A 309 5.62 -30.17 11.01
#